data_aa15d0e9b20b9c62f7b42ea21a059f79
#
_entry.id   aa15d0e9b20b9c62f7b42ea21a059f79
#
_cell.length_a   1.000
_cell.length_b   1.000
_cell.length_c   1.000
_cell.angle_alpha   90.00
_cell.angle_beta   90.00
_cell.angle_gamma   90.00
#
_symmetry.space_group_name_H-M   'P 1'
#
loop_
_entity.id
_entity.type
_entity.pdbx_description
1 polymer ?
#
loop_
_entity_poly.entity_id
_entity_poly.type
_entity_poly.pdbx_seq_one_letter_code
_entity_poly.pdbx_strand_id
1 'polypeptide(L)'
;MKNFIINFSSSFKFILLTIVALLSPNISYSQDFGADLVSSYVWRGTQFGSGAHIQPYMDLGSGNLTGGVWGSFPTSAKGGGNELDLWVSYDFGPLALTVTNYTFPNEGGVYADGEGLFNGDYTELAASTSIMGVDLSAGYFAEVEALY
;
A
#
# COMPACT_ATOMS: atom_id res chain seq x y z
N MET A 1 30.50 5.50 -37.00
CA MET A 1 29.80 4.27 -36.59
C MET A 1 28.34 4.40 -37.05
N LYS A 2 27.87 3.54 -37.99
CA LYS A 2 26.48 3.56 -38.43
C LYS A 2 25.62 2.80 -37.41
N ASN A 3 24.70 3.47 -36.77
CA ASN A 3 23.71 2.84 -35.90
C ASN A 3 22.77 1.96 -36.72
N PHE A 4 22.89 0.63 -36.57
CA PHE A 4 22.02 -0.34 -37.21
C PHE A 4 20.71 -0.40 -36.41
N ILE A 5 19.68 0.29 -36.87
CA ILE A 5 18.34 0.24 -36.27
C ILE A 5 17.56 -0.86 -37.01
N ILE A 6 17.31 -1.97 -36.32
CA ILE A 6 16.43 -3.02 -36.82
C ILE A 6 14.98 -2.54 -36.71
N ASN A 7 14.39 -2.24 -37.85
CA ASN A 7 12.99 -1.82 -37.91
C ASN A 7 12.13 -3.06 -38.21
N PHE A 8 11.54 -3.65 -37.16
CA PHE A 8 10.59 -4.75 -37.33
C PHE A 8 9.28 -4.24 -37.93
N SER A 9 8.70 -5.02 -38.87
CA SER A 9 7.39 -4.69 -39.44
C SER A 9 6.33 -4.66 -38.35
N SER A 10 5.28 -3.86 -38.54
CA SER A 10 4.17 -3.76 -37.58
C SER A 10 3.53 -5.13 -37.28
N SER A 11 3.42 -6.00 -38.25
CA SER A 11 2.92 -7.37 -38.10
C SER A 11 3.82 -8.22 -37.21
N PHE A 12 5.14 -8.09 -37.30
CA PHE A 12 6.08 -8.82 -36.44
C PHE A 12 5.99 -8.35 -35.00
N LYS A 13 5.86 -7.03 -34.77
CA LYS A 13 5.65 -6.45 -33.42
C LYS A 13 4.34 -6.96 -32.79
N PHE A 14 3.29 -7.06 -33.60
CA PHE A 14 1.98 -7.56 -33.14
C PHE A 14 2.04 -9.05 -32.76
N ILE A 15 2.69 -9.88 -33.62
CA ILE A 15 2.90 -11.30 -33.35
C ILE A 15 3.73 -11.49 -32.06
N LEU A 16 4.82 -10.74 -31.90
CA LEU A 16 5.68 -10.82 -30.72
C LEU A 16 4.90 -10.42 -29.44
N LEU A 17 4.10 -9.37 -29.51
CA LEU A 17 3.26 -8.92 -28.40
C LEU A 17 2.22 -9.98 -28.02
N THR A 18 1.61 -10.61 -29.02
CA THR A 18 0.63 -11.69 -28.79
C THR A 18 1.28 -12.93 -28.19
N ILE A 19 2.48 -13.30 -28.64
CA ILE A 19 3.25 -14.43 -28.08
C ILE A 19 3.63 -14.14 -26.63
N VAL A 20 4.10 -12.93 -26.32
CA VAL A 20 4.44 -12.52 -24.95
C VAL A 20 3.19 -12.56 -24.07
N ALA A 21 2.03 -12.11 -24.56
CA ALA A 21 0.76 -12.16 -23.81
C ALA A 21 0.29 -13.61 -23.55
N LEU A 22 0.51 -14.53 -24.53
CA LEU A 22 0.14 -15.95 -24.39
C LEU A 22 1.12 -16.74 -23.50
N LEU A 23 2.37 -16.30 -23.42
CA LEU A 23 3.41 -16.89 -22.57
C LEU A 23 3.42 -16.29 -21.16
N SER A 24 2.59 -15.27 -20.90
CA SER A 24 2.44 -14.73 -19.56
C SER A 24 1.96 -15.86 -18.63
N PRO A 25 2.66 -16.18 -17.55
CA PRO A 25 2.17 -17.13 -16.56
C PRO A 25 0.77 -16.69 -16.15
N ASN A 26 -0.12 -17.64 -15.87
CA ASN A 26 -1.43 -17.34 -15.28
C ASN A 26 -1.16 -16.75 -13.89
N ILE A 27 -0.96 -15.45 -13.85
CA ILE A 27 -0.77 -14.71 -12.61
C ILE A 27 -2.15 -14.63 -11.97
N SER A 28 -2.32 -15.33 -10.88
CA SER A 28 -3.54 -15.20 -10.07
C SER A 28 -3.52 -13.82 -9.43
N TYR A 29 -4.48 -13.00 -9.80
CA TYR A 29 -4.71 -11.70 -9.15
C TYR A 29 -5.73 -11.89 -8.05
N SER A 30 -5.43 -11.39 -6.86
CA SER A 30 -6.40 -11.20 -5.79
C SER A 30 -6.78 -9.73 -5.70
N GLN A 31 -8.04 -9.47 -5.42
CA GLN A 31 -8.56 -8.13 -5.18
C GLN A 31 -9.50 -8.23 -3.98
N ASP A 32 -9.28 -7.36 -3.03
CA ASP A 32 -10.18 -7.17 -1.90
C ASP A 32 -10.42 -5.68 -1.70
N PHE A 33 -11.64 -5.31 -1.39
CA PHE A 33 -12.00 -3.93 -1.10
C PHE A 33 -13.20 -3.88 -0.19
N GLY A 34 -13.23 -2.88 0.66
CA GLY A 34 -14.31 -2.71 1.61
C GLY A 34 -14.21 -1.41 2.38
N ALA A 35 -15.01 -1.30 3.40
CA ALA A 35 -14.92 -0.21 4.36
C ALA A 35 -15.44 -0.69 5.72
N ASP A 36 -14.70 -0.41 6.77
CA ASP A 36 -15.10 -0.65 8.14
C ASP A 36 -15.70 0.61 8.77
N LEU A 37 -16.73 0.42 9.59
CA LEU A 37 -17.25 1.44 10.48
C LEU A 37 -16.83 1.08 11.90
N VAL A 38 -15.91 1.84 12.45
CA VAL A 38 -15.38 1.61 13.79
C VAL A 38 -15.81 2.71 14.75
N SER A 39 -15.98 2.38 16.03
CA SER A 39 -16.38 3.36 17.05
C SER A 39 -15.26 4.32 17.43
N SER A 40 -14.02 3.94 17.15
CA SER A 40 -12.82 4.72 17.42
C SER A 40 -11.67 4.19 16.57
N TYR A 41 -10.79 5.06 16.11
CA TYR A 41 -9.56 4.65 15.45
C TYR A 41 -8.52 4.27 16.52
N VAL A 42 -8.13 3.01 16.51
CA VAL A 42 -7.07 2.47 17.38
C VAL A 42 -6.02 1.78 16.50
N TRP A 43 -4.77 2.18 16.64
CA TRP A 43 -3.64 1.60 15.94
C TRP A 43 -2.56 1.18 16.94
N ARG A 44 -2.20 -0.10 16.91
CA ARG A 44 -1.19 -0.70 17.82
C ARG A 44 -1.38 -0.34 19.29
N GLY A 45 -2.64 -0.35 19.74
CA GLY A 45 -3.01 -0.04 21.14
C GLY A 45 -3.11 1.44 21.48
N THR A 46 -2.80 2.33 20.53
CA THR A 46 -2.98 3.78 20.70
C THR A 46 -4.28 4.24 20.05
N GLN A 47 -5.08 4.99 20.76
CA GLN A 47 -6.30 5.60 20.25
C GLN A 47 -6.00 6.96 19.63
N PHE A 48 -6.28 7.10 18.33
CA PHE A 48 -6.05 8.32 17.55
C PHE A 48 -7.27 9.22 17.44
N GLY A 49 -8.45 8.73 17.82
CA GLY A 49 -9.66 9.52 17.83
C GLY A 49 -10.73 8.92 18.75
N SER A 50 -11.57 9.75 19.34
CA SER A 50 -12.65 9.32 20.24
C SER A 50 -14.01 9.20 19.55
N GLY A 51 -14.08 9.47 18.24
CA GLY A 51 -15.29 9.39 17.43
C GLY A 51 -15.27 8.19 16.50
N ALA A 52 -16.41 7.90 15.87
CA ALA A 52 -16.48 6.86 14.85
C ALA A 52 -15.73 7.26 13.59
N HIS A 53 -15.11 6.26 12.94
CA HIS A 53 -14.40 6.41 11.67
C HIS A 53 -14.98 5.47 10.62
N ILE A 54 -14.92 5.90 9.36
CA ILE A 54 -15.09 5.05 8.19
C ILE A 54 -13.68 4.77 7.66
N GLN A 55 -13.36 3.49 7.51
CA GLN A 55 -12.02 3.03 7.12
C GLN A 55 -12.10 2.20 5.83
N PRO A 56 -12.14 2.86 4.65
CA PRO A 56 -12.12 2.17 3.37
C PRO A 56 -10.74 1.59 3.09
N TYR A 57 -10.72 0.45 2.38
CA TYR A 57 -9.50 -0.19 1.92
C TYR A 57 -9.68 -0.80 0.52
N MET A 58 -8.57 -0.96 -0.17
CA MET A 58 -8.47 -1.75 -1.40
C MET A 58 -7.09 -2.40 -1.47
N ASP A 59 -7.10 -3.72 -1.60
CA ASP A 59 -5.91 -4.56 -1.68
C ASP A 59 -5.84 -5.25 -3.03
N LEU A 60 -4.65 -5.27 -3.59
CA LEU A 60 -4.34 -5.92 -4.86
C LEU A 60 -3.16 -6.87 -4.65
N GLY A 61 -3.26 -8.10 -5.15
CA GLY A 61 -2.19 -9.09 -5.01
C GLY A 61 -1.90 -9.85 -6.30
N SER A 62 -0.64 -10.24 -6.45
CA SER A 62 -0.18 -11.10 -7.54
C SER A 62 1.00 -11.95 -7.06
N GLY A 63 0.78 -13.26 -6.92
CA GLY A 63 1.76 -14.17 -6.34
C GLY A 63 2.09 -13.76 -4.90
N ASN A 64 3.36 -13.51 -4.63
CA ASN A 64 3.85 -13.10 -3.32
C ASN A 64 3.86 -11.59 -3.09
N LEU A 65 3.49 -10.82 -4.11
CA LEU A 65 3.43 -9.35 -4.03
C LEU A 65 2.00 -8.92 -3.75
N THR A 66 1.81 -8.10 -2.73
CA THR A 66 0.54 -7.44 -2.42
C THR A 66 0.78 -5.95 -2.20
N GLY A 67 -0.24 -5.16 -2.40
CA GLY A 67 -0.19 -3.74 -2.11
C GLY A 67 -1.60 -3.19 -2.07
N GLY A 68 -1.76 -2.04 -1.44
CA GLY A 68 -3.08 -1.49 -1.28
C GLY A 68 -3.07 -0.05 -0.79
N VAL A 69 -4.28 0.40 -0.59
CA VAL A 69 -4.59 1.69 0.01
C VAL A 69 -5.56 1.47 1.15
N TRP A 70 -5.34 2.16 2.24
CA TRP A 70 -6.23 2.21 3.39
C TRP A 70 -6.41 3.65 3.84
N GLY A 71 -7.54 3.96 4.40
CA GLY A 71 -7.77 5.29 4.94
C GLY A 71 -8.61 5.26 6.21
N SER A 72 -8.56 6.34 6.99
CA SER A 72 -9.37 6.53 8.19
C SER A 72 -9.92 7.95 8.21
N PHE A 73 -11.24 8.05 8.13
CA PHE A 73 -11.96 9.32 8.02
C PHE A 73 -12.95 9.45 9.17
N PRO A 74 -12.75 10.42 10.08
CA PRO A 74 -13.66 10.61 11.21
C PRO A 74 -15.04 11.08 10.73
N THR A 75 -16.08 10.58 11.37
CA THR A 75 -17.48 10.99 11.09
C THR A 75 -17.88 12.26 11.85
N SER A 76 -16.99 12.77 12.70
CA SER A 76 -17.24 14.00 13.47
C SER A 76 -15.93 14.68 13.86
N ALA A 77 -15.97 15.96 14.19
CA ALA A 77 -14.80 16.74 14.60
C ALA A 77 -14.06 16.21 15.83
N LYS A 78 -14.64 15.29 16.59
CA LYS A 78 -13.99 14.63 17.74
C LYS A 78 -13.18 13.42 17.36
N GLY A 79 -13.25 12.99 16.11
CA GLY A 79 -12.63 11.76 15.63
C GLY A 79 -11.13 11.82 15.40
N GLY A 80 -10.50 12.97 15.51
CA GLY A 80 -9.11 13.15 15.12
C GLY A 80 -8.97 13.56 13.66
N GLY A 81 -7.78 13.39 13.08
CA GLY A 81 -7.46 13.73 11.69
C GLY A 81 -7.85 12.65 10.68
N ASN A 82 -7.75 13.01 9.42
CA ASN A 82 -7.81 12.05 8.32
C ASN A 82 -6.46 11.34 8.16
N GLU A 83 -6.50 10.10 7.69
CA GLU A 83 -5.31 9.34 7.35
C GLU A 83 -5.52 8.59 6.02
N LEU A 84 -4.47 8.51 5.24
CA LEU A 84 -4.44 7.76 3.99
C LEU A 84 -3.07 7.09 3.85
N ASP A 85 -3.08 5.77 3.75
CA ASP A 85 -1.90 4.94 3.69
C ASP A 85 -1.80 4.26 2.34
N LEU A 86 -0.59 4.21 1.81
CA LEU A 86 -0.22 3.39 0.66
C LEU A 86 0.81 2.37 1.13
N TRP A 87 0.60 1.10 0.80
CA TRP A 87 1.51 0.06 1.22
C TRP A 87 1.80 -0.94 0.11
N VAL A 88 2.97 -1.56 0.22
CA VAL A 88 3.38 -2.69 -0.62
C VAL A 88 4.10 -3.71 0.25
N SER A 89 3.79 -4.99 0.05
CA SER A 89 4.36 -6.11 0.80
C SER A 89 4.81 -7.22 -0.12
N TYR A 90 5.91 -7.87 0.25
CA TYR A 90 6.38 -9.08 -0.41
C TYR A 90 6.54 -10.20 0.61
N ASP A 91 5.88 -11.34 0.34
CA ASP A 91 5.93 -12.54 1.17
C ASP A 91 7.04 -13.48 0.68
N PHE A 92 8.05 -13.70 1.54
CA PHE A 92 9.14 -14.65 1.33
C PHE A 92 8.82 -16.04 1.89
N GLY A 93 7.60 -16.27 2.39
CA GLY A 93 7.15 -17.48 3.06
C GLY A 93 7.27 -17.38 4.58
N PRO A 94 8.47 -17.52 5.18
CA PRO A 94 8.60 -17.40 6.64
C PRO A 94 8.59 -15.95 7.13
N LEU A 95 8.75 -14.99 6.24
CA LEU A 95 8.85 -13.56 6.55
C LEU A 95 8.18 -12.75 5.45
N ALA A 96 7.40 -11.75 5.81
CA ALA A 96 6.94 -10.70 4.89
C ALA A 96 7.64 -9.38 5.20
N LEU A 97 7.97 -8.63 4.15
CA LEU A 97 8.47 -7.26 4.26
C LEU A 97 7.46 -6.30 3.65
N THR A 98 7.13 -5.26 4.39
CA THR A 98 6.14 -4.26 4.00
C THR A 98 6.74 -2.87 4.08
N VAL A 99 6.48 -2.05 3.06
CA VAL A 99 6.72 -0.61 3.10
C VAL A 99 5.36 0.06 3.12
N THR A 100 5.14 0.94 4.08
CA THR A 100 3.92 1.74 4.21
C THR A 100 4.29 3.22 4.24
N ASN A 101 3.60 4.01 3.42
CA ASN A 101 3.65 5.46 3.46
C ASN A 101 2.36 5.96 4.09
N TYR A 102 2.49 6.61 5.24
CA TYR A 102 1.39 7.21 5.99
C TYR A 102 1.28 8.69 5.60
N THR A 103 0.09 9.12 5.26
CA THR A 103 -0.20 10.52 4.91
C THR A 103 -1.36 11.02 5.74
N PHE A 104 -1.21 12.20 6.35
CA PHE A 104 -2.23 12.84 7.18
C PHE A 104 -2.77 14.10 6.48
N PRO A 105 -3.79 13.97 5.61
CA PRO A 105 -4.35 15.10 4.87
C PRO A 105 -4.94 16.15 5.81
N ASN A 106 -4.62 17.41 5.58
CA ASN A 106 -5.10 18.53 6.39
C ASN A 106 -6.62 18.68 6.39
N GLU A 107 -7.16 19.32 7.43
CA GLU A 107 -8.59 19.58 7.60
C GLU A 107 -9.22 20.42 6.48
N GLY A 108 -8.42 21.06 5.62
CA GLY A 108 -8.87 21.94 4.51
C GLY A 108 -8.89 21.31 3.14
N GLY A 109 -8.53 20.03 3.00
CA GLY A 109 -8.50 19.35 1.70
C GLY A 109 -7.38 18.34 1.57
N VAL A 110 -7.51 17.50 0.57
CA VAL A 110 -6.49 16.55 0.15
C VAL A 110 -5.31 17.37 -0.36
N TYR A 111 -4.16 17.29 0.34
CA TYR A 111 -2.89 17.89 -0.13
C TYR A 111 -2.84 19.43 -0.14
N ALA A 112 -3.27 20.07 0.93
CA ALA A 112 -2.91 21.47 1.16
C ALA A 112 -1.37 21.58 1.15
N ASP A 113 -0.86 22.61 0.48
CA ASP A 113 0.57 22.95 0.38
C ASP A 113 1.44 22.08 -0.55
N GLY A 114 0.86 21.35 -1.51
CA GLY A 114 1.61 20.62 -2.53
C GLY A 114 2.15 19.27 -2.07
N GLU A 115 1.74 18.79 -0.92
CA GLU A 115 2.01 17.44 -0.46
C GLU A 115 1.20 16.44 -1.29
N GLY A 116 1.90 15.55 -2.00
CA GLY A 116 1.28 14.52 -2.84
C GLY A 116 1.21 13.18 -2.11
N LEU A 117 0.51 12.22 -2.70
CA LEU A 117 0.32 10.85 -2.22
C LEU A 117 1.62 10.12 -1.81
N PHE A 118 2.76 10.53 -2.27
CA PHE A 118 4.06 9.93 -1.98
C PHE A 118 4.97 10.83 -1.17
N ASN A 119 4.45 11.94 -0.72
CA ASN A 119 5.11 12.88 0.17
C ASN A 119 4.50 12.75 1.57
N GLY A 120 4.29 11.50 1.98
CA GLY A 120 3.70 11.17 3.27
C GLY A 120 4.58 11.63 4.41
N ASP A 121 3.94 11.93 5.53
CA ASP A 121 4.63 12.41 6.71
C ASP A 121 5.57 11.35 7.31
N TYR A 122 5.26 10.06 7.08
CA TYR A 122 6.03 8.96 7.63
C TYR A 122 6.10 7.76 6.69
N THR A 123 7.28 7.18 6.57
CA THR A 123 7.51 5.93 5.85
C THR A 123 8.01 4.86 6.80
N GLU A 124 7.29 3.76 6.85
CA GLU A 124 7.62 2.60 7.67
C GLU A 124 8.17 1.47 6.81
N LEU A 125 9.25 0.84 7.25
CA LEU A 125 9.68 -0.48 6.81
C LEU A 125 9.36 -1.48 7.91
N ALA A 126 8.48 -2.43 7.64
CA ALA A 126 8.08 -3.46 8.60
C ALA A 126 8.49 -4.86 8.13
N ALA A 127 8.78 -5.72 9.09
CA ALA A 127 8.97 -7.15 8.91
C ALA A 127 7.95 -7.89 9.77
N SER A 128 7.30 -8.91 9.22
CA SER A 128 6.31 -9.71 9.93
C SER A 128 6.47 -11.21 9.68
N THR A 129 6.13 -12.00 10.67
CA THR A 129 6.15 -13.48 10.60
C THR A 129 5.06 -14.04 11.52
N SER A 130 4.62 -15.27 11.22
CA SER A 130 3.70 -16.01 12.08
C SER A 130 4.38 -17.30 12.58
N ILE A 131 4.46 -17.47 13.89
CA ILE A 131 5.08 -18.65 14.52
C ILE A 131 4.06 -19.26 15.48
N MET A 132 3.65 -20.51 15.21
CA MET A 132 2.70 -21.27 16.04
C MET A 132 1.37 -20.51 16.29
N GLY A 133 0.91 -19.73 15.33
CA GLY A 133 -0.32 -18.93 15.45
C GLY A 133 -0.16 -17.62 16.22
N VAL A 134 1.08 -17.24 16.52
CA VAL A 134 1.41 -15.92 17.08
C VAL A 134 2.02 -15.07 15.96
N ASP A 135 1.40 -13.95 15.67
CA ASP A 135 1.90 -12.99 14.69
C ASP A 135 2.86 -12.00 15.38
N LEU A 136 4.04 -11.90 14.82
CA LEU A 136 5.10 -11.00 15.29
C LEU A 136 5.40 -10.01 14.20
N SER A 137 5.55 -8.75 14.56
CA SER A 137 5.97 -7.71 13.64
C SER A 137 6.96 -6.76 14.32
N ALA A 138 7.85 -6.20 13.50
CA ALA A 138 8.73 -5.10 13.88
C ALA A 138 8.74 -4.08 12.76
N GLY A 139 8.69 -2.80 13.10
CA GLY A 139 8.68 -1.70 12.14
C GLY A 139 9.71 -0.63 12.49
N TYR A 140 10.18 0.04 11.47
CA TYR A 140 11.12 1.15 11.57
C TYR A 140 10.59 2.33 10.75
N PHE A 141 10.42 3.47 11.41
CA PHE A 141 10.11 4.74 10.77
C PHE A 141 11.39 5.47 10.40
N ALA A 142 11.58 5.71 9.11
CA ALA A 142 12.81 6.31 8.59
C ALA A 142 12.98 7.78 9.02
N GLU A 143 11.87 8.53 9.09
CA GLU A 143 11.88 9.97 9.38
C GLU A 143 12.09 10.28 10.86
N VAL A 144 11.67 9.40 11.74
CA VAL A 144 11.76 9.60 13.20
C VAL A 144 12.77 8.69 13.88
N GLU A 145 13.46 7.83 13.11
CA GLU A 145 14.43 6.85 13.62
C GLU A 145 13.86 6.00 14.77
N ALA A 146 12.58 5.68 14.70
CA ALA A 146 11.89 4.92 15.74
C ALA A 146 11.72 3.46 15.32
N LEU A 147 12.11 2.54 16.22
CA LEU A 147 11.90 1.11 16.11
C LEU A 147 10.89 0.65 17.18
N TYR A 148 9.97 -0.22 16.83
CA TYR A 148 8.97 -0.82 17.74
C TYR A 148 8.70 -2.29 17.40
#